data_05cc04a3ff7383760be1c88d2156fb90
#
_entry.id   05cc04a3ff7383760be1c88d2156fb90
#
_cell.length_a   1.000
_cell.length_b   1.000
_cell.length_c   1.000
_cell.angle_alpha   90.00
_cell.angle_beta   90.00
_cell.angle_gamma   90.00
#
_symmetry.space_group_name_H-M   'P 1'
#
loop_
_entity.id
_entity.type
_entity.pdbx_description
1 polymer ?
#
loop_
_entity_poly.entity_id
_entity_poly.type
_entity_poly.pdbx_seq_one_letter_code
_entity_poly.pdbx_strand_id
1 'polypeptide(L)'
;MGLFDFLEKKYSGWALEADGEEQGGFTIKDIENHLDRIGRGEEEFIIITPSSPLKTRRIGRVCSFVQTCQAKNFGYFHLEIGTVRAEQKDEVLIYGKDGFTREELLKTIKKILDSNAIPDIEGWEIVLDMRTEVDKETYNEIVGLLTDNQTVISKLARCFDSPNTYFDENAERYDERCIEADEEKDKIVWIGIVDELTESGDVIELDWKEGFEEFTAQMKALADKNNLELQENRLNSGGNIPDWCEILDEEWNSQGFCVGAMDIDSDSFVMFVCRRETLENLMALGKKVNQRFDFAKNM
;
A
#
# COMPACT_ATOMS: atom_id res chain seq x y z
N MET A 1 54.39 -1.83 -11.42
CA MET A 1 53.37 -2.36 -10.52
C MET A 1 53.53 -1.60 -9.21
N GLY A 2 52.67 -0.65 -9.00
CA GLY A 2 52.76 0.23 -7.85
C GLY A 2 52.18 -0.43 -6.58
N LEU A 3 52.84 -0.16 -5.47
CA LEU A 3 52.52 -0.63 -4.14
C LEU A 3 51.10 -0.23 -3.66
N PHE A 4 50.33 0.54 -4.46
CA PHE A 4 49.00 1.03 -4.18
C PHE A 4 47.86 0.22 -4.74
N ASP A 5 48.10 -0.77 -5.63
CA ASP A 5 47.06 -1.69 -6.17
C ASP A 5 46.57 -2.71 -5.15
N PHE A 6 47.18 -2.79 -3.97
CA PHE A 6 46.85 -3.79 -2.92
C PHE A 6 45.75 -3.36 -1.95
N LEU A 7 45.16 -2.17 -2.12
CA LEU A 7 44.19 -1.61 -1.16
C LEU A 7 42.86 -1.20 -1.78
N GLU A 8 42.51 -1.74 -2.94
CA GLU A 8 41.19 -1.44 -3.50
C GLU A 8 40.11 -2.15 -2.66
N LYS A 9 39.20 -1.35 -2.10
CA LYS A 9 38.12 -1.86 -1.24
C LYS A 9 37.21 -2.78 -2.04
N LYS A 10 37.11 -4.06 -1.60
CA LYS A 10 36.13 -5.00 -2.13
C LYS A 10 34.82 -4.92 -1.37
N TYR A 11 33.72 -4.88 -2.10
CA TYR A 11 32.37 -4.86 -1.56
C TYR A 11 31.83 -6.31 -1.44
N SER A 12 32.37 -7.07 -0.50
CA SER A 12 32.05 -8.50 -0.31
C SER A 12 30.63 -8.79 0.19
N GLY A 13 29.93 -7.77 0.71
CA GLY A 13 28.51 -7.85 1.09
C GLY A 13 27.54 -7.55 -0.07
N TRP A 14 28.06 -7.53 -1.31
CA TRP A 14 27.32 -7.20 -2.50
C TRP A 14 27.69 -8.12 -3.65
N ALA A 15 26.72 -8.40 -4.54
CA ALA A 15 26.96 -9.04 -5.83
C ALA A 15 26.74 -8.02 -6.96
N LEU A 16 27.51 -8.16 -8.04
CA LEU A 16 27.39 -7.41 -9.28
C LEU A 16 27.04 -8.40 -10.39
N GLU A 17 25.93 -8.15 -11.08
CA GLU A 17 25.50 -8.92 -12.25
C GLU A 17 25.59 -8.06 -13.49
N ALA A 18 26.17 -8.61 -14.56
CA ALA A 18 26.29 -8.00 -15.87
C ALA A 18 26.26 -9.09 -16.93
N ASP A 19 25.53 -8.88 -18.03
CA ASP A 19 25.41 -9.85 -19.14
C ASP A 19 24.99 -11.29 -18.68
N GLY A 20 24.26 -11.39 -17.55
CA GLY A 20 23.84 -12.68 -16.97
C GLY A 20 24.92 -13.40 -16.15
N GLU A 21 26.07 -12.78 -15.92
CA GLU A 21 27.13 -13.31 -15.05
C GLU A 21 27.14 -12.54 -13.72
N GLU A 22 27.05 -13.28 -12.60
CA GLU A 22 27.11 -12.71 -11.25
C GLU A 22 28.52 -12.83 -10.67
N GLN A 23 29.04 -11.71 -10.15
CA GLN A 23 30.31 -11.61 -9.46
C GLN A 23 30.10 -11.15 -8.00
N GLY A 24 30.50 -11.96 -7.03
CA GLY A 24 30.56 -11.56 -5.63
C GLY A 24 31.87 -10.82 -5.31
N GLY A 25 31.79 -9.79 -4.47
CA GLY A 25 32.97 -9.11 -3.95
C GLY A 25 33.75 -8.31 -4.99
N PHE A 26 33.09 -7.46 -5.73
CA PHE A 26 33.63 -6.54 -6.73
C PHE A 26 34.25 -5.26 -6.12
N THR A 27 34.91 -4.46 -6.95
CA THR A 27 35.51 -3.16 -6.61
C THR A 27 34.75 -2.01 -7.30
N ILE A 28 35.03 -0.77 -6.92
CA ILE A 28 34.45 0.39 -7.61
C ILE A 28 34.94 0.49 -9.07
N LYS A 29 36.14 0.00 -9.35
CA LYS A 29 36.70 -0.02 -10.69
C LYS A 29 35.97 -0.99 -11.62
N ASP A 30 35.45 -2.08 -11.09
CA ASP A 30 34.59 -2.99 -11.86
C ASP A 30 33.31 -2.26 -12.30
N ILE A 31 32.68 -1.48 -11.40
CA ILE A 31 31.54 -0.63 -11.73
C ILE A 31 31.91 0.41 -12.81
N GLU A 32 33.06 1.09 -12.66
CA GLU A 32 33.52 2.06 -13.66
C GLU A 32 33.65 1.44 -15.05
N ASN A 33 34.24 0.25 -15.15
CA ASN A 33 34.41 -0.47 -16.40
C ASN A 33 33.04 -0.81 -17.05
N HIS A 34 32.08 -1.27 -16.25
CA HIS A 34 30.73 -1.58 -16.74
C HIS A 34 29.99 -0.30 -17.18
N LEU A 35 30.07 0.81 -16.43
CA LEU A 35 29.48 2.07 -16.85
C LEU A 35 30.07 2.58 -18.17
N ASP A 36 31.39 2.38 -18.40
CA ASP A 36 32.04 2.73 -19.66
C ASP A 36 31.51 1.86 -20.82
N ARG A 37 31.23 0.58 -20.58
CA ARG A 37 30.64 -0.35 -21.58
C ARG A 37 29.20 0.03 -21.88
N ILE A 38 28.39 0.32 -20.86
CA ILE A 38 27.00 0.82 -21.02
C ILE A 38 27.00 2.11 -21.84
N GLY A 39 27.88 3.06 -21.52
CA GLY A 39 28.00 4.33 -22.26
C GLY A 39 28.40 4.19 -23.72
N ARG A 40 29.04 3.06 -24.11
CA ARG A 40 29.37 2.73 -25.51
C ARG A 40 28.32 1.82 -26.16
N GLY A 41 27.27 1.41 -25.44
CA GLY A 41 26.26 0.49 -25.95
C GLY A 41 26.76 -0.96 -26.11
N GLU A 42 27.85 -1.34 -25.42
CA GLU A 42 28.41 -2.68 -25.41
C GLU A 42 27.75 -3.57 -24.33
N GLU A 43 27.04 -2.94 -23.40
CA GLU A 43 26.33 -3.56 -22.29
C GLU A 43 25.02 -2.81 -22.05
N GLU A 44 23.94 -3.54 -21.72
CA GLU A 44 22.63 -2.93 -21.55
C GLU A 44 22.45 -2.34 -20.16
N PHE A 45 22.77 -3.10 -19.13
CA PHE A 45 22.60 -2.72 -17.72
C PHE A 45 23.53 -3.51 -16.80
N ILE A 46 23.63 -3.04 -15.55
CA ILE A 46 24.17 -3.83 -14.43
C ILE A 46 23.19 -3.82 -13.27
N ILE A 47 23.18 -4.92 -12.51
CA ILE A 47 22.41 -5.06 -11.27
C ILE A 47 23.38 -5.24 -10.10
N ILE A 48 23.15 -4.52 -9.02
CA ILE A 48 23.94 -4.57 -7.79
C ILE A 48 23.03 -5.00 -6.66
N THR A 49 23.26 -6.20 -6.13
CA THR A 49 22.39 -6.84 -5.14
C THR A 49 23.09 -6.91 -3.78
N PRO A 50 22.50 -6.34 -2.70
CA PRO A 50 23.05 -6.51 -1.36
C PRO A 50 22.80 -7.92 -0.84
N SER A 51 23.75 -8.47 -0.07
CA SER A 51 23.60 -9.79 0.58
C SER A 51 22.46 -9.82 1.62
N SER A 52 22.04 -8.64 2.08
CA SER A 52 20.86 -8.46 2.94
C SER A 52 20.12 -7.20 2.49
N PRO A 53 18.79 -7.23 2.39
CA PRO A 53 18.00 -6.07 1.94
C PRO A 53 18.27 -4.83 2.78
N LEU A 54 18.34 -3.67 2.12
CA LEU A 54 18.61 -2.40 2.79
C LEU A 54 17.29 -1.76 3.22
N LYS A 55 17.31 -1.12 4.39
CA LYS A 55 16.16 -0.32 4.84
C LYS A 55 15.92 0.86 3.91
N THR A 56 14.67 1.09 3.57
CA THR A 56 14.21 2.31 2.90
C THR A 56 13.60 3.26 3.95
N ARG A 57 13.31 4.49 3.56
CA ARG A 57 12.48 5.39 4.38
C ARG A 57 10.99 5.05 4.27
N ARG A 58 10.61 4.25 3.27
CA ARG A 58 9.24 3.78 3.06
C ARG A 58 8.91 2.69 4.07
N ILE A 59 7.81 2.85 4.78
CA ILE A 59 7.37 1.91 5.82
C ILE A 59 7.07 0.53 5.18
N GLY A 60 7.62 -0.52 5.77
CA GLY A 60 7.38 -1.91 5.35
C GLY A 60 8.13 -2.37 4.08
N ARG A 61 8.84 -1.47 3.38
CA ARG A 61 9.61 -1.84 2.18
C ARG A 61 11.12 -1.83 2.42
N VAL A 62 11.81 -2.72 1.72
CA VAL A 62 13.27 -2.85 1.75
C VAL A 62 13.82 -2.86 0.32
N CYS A 63 15.01 -2.28 0.11
CA CYS A 63 15.68 -2.35 -1.18
C CYS A 63 16.29 -3.75 -1.37
N SER A 64 15.97 -4.40 -2.48
CA SER A 64 16.46 -5.71 -2.87
C SER A 64 17.59 -5.65 -3.91
N PHE A 65 17.60 -4.62 -4.75
CA PHE A 65 18.65 -4.40 -5.74
C PHE A 65 18.73 -2.93 -6.17
N VAL A 66 19.83 -2.59 -6.79
CA VAL A 66 20.08 -1.32 -7.49
C VAL A 66 20.47 -1.66 -8.92
N GLN A 67 19.82 -1.05 -9.91
CA GLN A 67 20.08 -1.28 -11.32
C GLN A 67 20.41 0.03 -12.03
N THR A 68 21.25 -0.02 -13.04
CA THR A 68 21.52 1.13 -13.90
C THR A 68 21.73 0.72 -15.35
N CYS A 69 21.22 1.57 -16.24
CA CYS A 69 21.32 1.42 -17.69
C CYS A 69 21.58 2.80 -18.33
N GLN A 70 21.70 2.84 -19.64
CA GLN A 70 21.73 4.11 -20.37
C GLN A 70 20.34 4.75 -20.35
N ALA A 71 20.27 6.06 -20.03
CA ALA A 71 19.04 6.81 -20.12
C ALA A 71 18.59 7.02 -21.57
N LYS A 72 17.31 7.36 -21.78
CA LYS A 72 16.77 7.74 -23.11
C LYS A 72 17.58 8.86 -23.77
N ASN A 73 18.11 9.79 -22.98
CA ASN A 73 18.99 10.83 -23.45
C ASN A 73 20.42 10.31 -23.50
N PHE A 74 21.00 10.20 -24.70
CA PHE A 74 22.37 9.74 -24.90
C PHE A 74 23.39 10.53 -24.05
N GLY A 75 24.29 9.78 -23.41
CA GLY A 75 25.32 10.37 -22.52
C GLY A 75 24.90 10.52 -21.06
N TYR A 76 23.65 10.20 -20.73
CA TYR A 76 23.15 10.13 -19.36
C TYR A 76 22.78 8.69 -18.98
N PHE A 77 22.67 8.46 -17.69
CA PHE A 77 22.31 7.17 -17.11
C PHE A 77 20.98 7.28 -16.38
N HIS A 78 20.29 6.13 -16.33
CA HIS A 78 19.12 5.87 -15.53
C HIS A 78 19.53 5.03 -14.31
N LEU A 79 19.02 5.39 -13.14
CA LEU A 79 19.26 4.63 -11.89
C LEU A 79 17.92 4.14 -11.36
N GLU A 80 17.86 2.85 -11.05
CA GLU A 80 16.68 2.20 -10.49
C GLU A 80 16.97 1.61 -9.11
N ILE A 81 15.99 1.69 -8.23
CA ILE A 81 15.99 1.08 -6.91
C ILE A 81 14.82 0.10 -6.85
N GLY A 82 15.12 -1.19 -6.88
CA GLY A 82 14.14 -2.25 -6.69
C GLY A 82 13.82 -2.45 -5.22
N THR A 83 12.56 -2.36 -4.87
CA THR A 83 12.08 -2.56 -3.51
C THR A 83 11.09 -3.71 -3.44
N VAL A 84 11.05 -4.39 -2.30
CA VAL A 84 10.10 -5.48 -2.00
C VAL A 84 9.57 -5.28 -0.59
N ARG A 85 8.40 -5.83 -0.26
CA ARG A 85 7.99 -5.96 1.13
C ARG A 85 8.85 -6.99 1.84
N ALA A 86 9.15 -6.75 3.12
CA ALA A 86 9.99 -7.66 3.90
C ALA A 86 9.39 -9.07 3.98
N GLU A 87 8.07 -9.18 3.96
CA GLU A 87 7.29 -10.41 4.08
C GLU A 87 6.81 -10.99 2.74
N GLN A 88 6.75 -10.17 1.68
CA GLN A 88 6.24 -10.53 0.33
C GLN A 88 7.26 -10.17 -0.74
N LYS A 89 8.25 -11.04 -0.92
CA LYS A 89 9.39 -10.80 -1.82
C LYS A 89 9.04 -10.77 -3.31
N ASP A 90 7.88 -11.28 -3.69
CA ASP A 90 7.43 -11.35 -5.08
C ASP A 90 6.79 -10.03 -5.56
N GLU A 91 6.46 -9.14 -4.62
CA GLU A 91 5.86 -7.84 -4.91
C GLU A 91 6.92 -6.77 -5.10
N VAL A 92 7.49 -6.75 -6.29
CA VAL A 92 8.54 -5.79 -6.67
C VAL A 92 7.93 -4.47 -7.11
N LEU A 93 8.47 -3.38 -6.57
CA LEU A 93 8.20 -2.01 -6.98
C LEU A 93 9.54 -1.35 -7.30
N ILE A 94 9.71 -0.86 -8.54
CA ILE A 94 10.96 -0.26 -8.99
C ILE A 94 10.78 1.25 -9.15
N TYR A 95 11.57 2.01 -8.41
CA TYR A 95 11.69 3.46 -8.53
C TYR A 95 12.85 3.81 -9.44
N GLY A 96 12.63 4.69 -10.41
CA GLY A 96 13.62 5.11 -11.39
C GLY A 96 13.83 6.61 -11.40
N LYS A 97 15.05 7.02 -11.76
CA LYS A 97 15.42 8.42 -11.97
C LYS A 97 16.42 8.56 -13.11
N ASP A 98 16.08 9.41 -14.04
CA ASP A 98 16.92 9.79 -15.18
C ASP A 98 17.89 10.94 -14.88
N GLY A 99 18.83 11.15 -15.79
CA GLY A 99 19.62 12.37 -15.88
C GLY A 99 20.92 12.36 -15.08
N PHE A 100 21.39 11.19 -14.65
CA PHE A 100 22.71 11.09 -14.01
C PHE A 100 23.83 11.19 -15.06
N THR A 101 24.78 12.08 -14.85
CA THR A 101 26.08 11.96 -15.51
C THR A 101 26.81 10.73 -14.98
N ARG A 102 27.79 10.22 -15.74
CA ARG A 102 28.63 9.08 -15.28
C ARG A 102 29.24 9.31 -13.89
N GLU A 103 29.75 10.53 -13.65
CA GLU A 103 30.39 10.87 -12.38
C GLU A 103 29.40 10.91 -11.22
N GLU A 104 28.22 11.51 -11.42
CA GLU A 104 27.16 11.58 -10.41
C GLU A 104 26.63 10.19 -10.07
N LEU A 105 26.41 9.35 -11.10
CA LEU A 105 25.97 7.98 -10.91
C LEU A 105 26.99 7.17 -10.10
N LEU A 106 28.26 7.20 -10.51
CA LEU A 106 29.34 6.50 -9.81
C LEU A 106 29.45 6.94 -8.34
N LYS A 107 29.35 8.24 -8.09
CA LYS A 107 29.34 8.81 -6.73
C LYS A 107 28.14 8.33 -5.93
N THR A 108 26.96 8.22 -6.55
CA THR A 108 25.74 7.74 -5.92
C THR A 108 25.84 6.27 -5.56
N ILE A 109 26.27 5.42 -6.52
CA ILE A 109 26.48 4.00 -6.29
C ILE A 109 27.52 3.78 -5.19
N LYS A 110 28.66 4.48 -5.25
CA LYS A 110 29.69 4.40 -4.21
C LYS A 110 29.16 4.76 -2.83
N LYS A 111 28.32 5.79 -2.73
CA LYS A 111 27.68 6.18 -1.47
C LYS A 111 26.76 5.07 -0.95
N ILE A 112 25.96 4.43 -1.81
CA ILE A 112 25.10 3.30 -1.44
C ILE A 112 25.94 2.16 -0.87
N LEU A 113 27.00 1.77 -1.59
CA LEU A 113 27.88 0.66 -1.21
C LEU A 113 28.65 0.93 0.09
N ASP A 114 29.10 2.19 0.31
CA ASP A 114 29.87 2.57 1.49
C ASP A 114 29.00 2.73 2.75
N SER A 115 27.75 3.18 2.59
CA SER A 115 26.83 3.45 3.70
C SER A 115 25.84 2.32 3.99
N ASN A 116 25.71 1.33 3.09
CA ASN A 116 24.63 0.34 3.09
C ASN A 116 23.24 1.01 3.22
N ALA A 117 23.04 2.13 2.52
CA ALA A 117 21.80 2.88 2.54
C ALA A 117 21.51 3.46 1.15
N ILE A 118 20.29 3.36 0.70
CA ILE A 118 19.83 3.94 -0.57
C ILE A 118 19.65 5.46 -0.43
N PRO A 119 19.67 6.22 -1.54
CA PRO A 119 19.28 7.62 -1.55
C PRO A 119 17.80 7.77 -1.15
N ASP A 120 17.41 9.00 -0.88
CA ASP A 120 16.00 9.33 -0.76
C ASP A 120 15.35 9.19 -2.14
N ILE A 121 14.35 8.31 -2.22
CA ILE A 121 13.60 8.01 -3.45
C ILE A 121 12.26 8.75 -3.52
N GLU A 122 12.02 9.68 -2.61
CA GLU A 122 10.84 10.54 -2.66
C GLU A 122 10.83 11.35 -3.97
N GLY A 123 9.70 11.32 -4.67
CA GLY A 123 9.54 11.96 -5.98
C GLY A 123 10.23 11.25 -7.15
N TRP A 124 10.76 10.02 -6.97
CA TRP A 124 11.20 9.19 -8.09
C TRP A 124 10.00 8.57 -8.79
N GLU A 125 10.09 8.37 -10.11
CA GLU A 125 9.06 7.72 -10.92
C GLU A 125 8.99 6.22 -10.59
N ILE A 126 7.78 5.66 -10.50
CA ILE A 126 7.58 4.21 -10.45
C ILE A 126 7.66 3.69 -11.89
N VAL A 127 8.74 2.99 -12.23
CA VAL A 127 9.01 2.47 -13.57
C VAL A 127 8.49 1.05 -13.78
N LEU A 128 8.32 0.28 -12.70
CA LEU A 128 7.71 -1.04 -12.73
C LEU A 128 6.96 -1.31 -11.43
N ASP A 129 5.72 -1.75 -11.57
CA ASP A 129 4.84 -2.14 -10.47
C ASP A 129 4.36 -3.58 -10.68
N MET A 130 4.95 -4.51 -9.91
CA MET A 130 4.59 -5.93 -9.93
C MET A 130 3.72 -6.32 -8.72
N ARG A 131 3.12 -5.33 -8.04
CA ARG A 131 2.19 -5.62 -6.94
C ARG A 131 0.97 -6.40 -7.47
N THR A 132 0.41 -7.21 -6.59
CA THR A 132 -0.75 -8.04 -6.91
C THR A 132 -1.86 -7.26 -7.60
N GLU A 133 -2.45 -7.81 -8.64
CA GLU A 133 -3.59 -7.20 -9.32
C GLU A 133 -4.84 -7.26 -8.41
N VAL A 134 -5.63 -6.20 -8.46
CA VAL A 134 -6.87 -6.08 -7.69
C VAL A 134 -7.92 -7.10 -8.16
N ASP A 135 -8.53 -7.84 -7.26
CA ASP A 135 -9.70 -8.70 -7.55
C ASP A 135 -10.96 -7.85 -7.71
N LYS A 136 -11.08 -7.23 -8.88
CA LYS A 136 -12.18 -6.32 -9.23
C LYS A 136 -13.56 -6.96 -9.12
N GLU A 137 -13.68 -8.24 -9.42
CA GLU A 137 -14.96 -8.96 -9.37
C GLU A 137 -15.43 -9.04 -7.92
N THR A 138 -14.57 -9.50 -7.02
CA THR A 138 -14.90 -9.60 -5.59
C THR A 138 -15.15 -8.22 -4.97
N TYR A 139 -14.38 -7.19 -5.29
CA TYR A 139 -14.64 -5.85 -4.77
C TYR A 139 -15.94 -5.23 -5.29
N ASN A 140 -16.31 -5.47 -6.56
CA ASN A 140 -17.61 -5.05 -7.08
C ASN A 140 -18.77 -5.74 -6.37
N GLU A 141 -18.65 -7.04 -6.05
CA GLU A 141 -19.66 -7.75 -5.26
C GLU A 141 -19.79 -7.16 -3.84
N ILE A 142 -18.66 -6.88 -3.17
CA ILE A 142 -18.63 -6.24 -1.84
C ILE A 142 -19.36 -4.89 -1.87
N VAL A 143 -19.00 -4.02 -2.81
CA VAL A 143 -19.62 -2.69 -2.92
C VAL A 143 -21.12 -2.78 -3.21
N GLY A 144 -21.53 -3.70 -4.09
CA GLY A 144 -22.95 -3.93 -4.40
C GLY A 144 -23.79 -4.47 -3.23
N LEU A 145 -23.14 -5.03 -2.18
CA LEU A 145 -23.81 -5.43 -0.94
C LEU A 145 -23.90 -4.28 0.09
N LEU A 146 -23.05 -3.25 -0.05
CA LEU A 146 -22.95 -2.13 0.90
C LEU A 146 -23.73 -0.89 0.44
N THR A 147 -23.89 -0.68 -0.87
CA THR A 147 -24.59 0.49 -1.40
C THR A 147 -25.27 0.22 -2.75
N ASP A 148 -26.36 0.92 -3.02
CA ASP A 148 -27.03 1.04 -4.34
C ASP A 148 -26.77 2.38 -5.01
N ASN A 149 -25.93 3.23 -4.41
CA ASN A 149 -25.60 4.54 -4.96
C ASN A 149 -24.72 4.39 -6.22
N GLN A 150 -25.32 4.59 -7.39
CA GLN A 150 -24.65 4.43 -8.68
C GLN A 150 -23.46 5.38 -8.87
N THR A 151 -23.45 6.53 -8.19
CA THR A 151 -22.32 7.46 -8.22
C THR A 151 -21.13 6.87 -7.48
N VAL A 152 -21.34 6.32 -6.30
CA VAL A 152 -20.31 5.62 -5.49
C VAL A 152 -19.78 4.41 -6.27
N ILE A 153 -20.67 3.55 -6.78
CA ILE A 153 -20.31 2.37 -7.56
C ILE A 153 -19.42 2.75 -8.76
N SER A 154 -19.78 3.83 -9.47
CA SER A 154 -19.01 4.28 -10.64
C SER A 154 -17.63 4.84 -10.27
N LYS A 155 -17.50 5.57 -9.16
CA LYS A 155 -16.22 6.06 -8.65
C LYS A 155 -15.32 4.89 -8.24
N LEU A 156 -15.86 3.93 -7.51
CA LEU A 156 -15.12 2.75 -7.05
C LEU A 156 -14.72 1.82 -8.19
N ALA A 157 -15.54 1.66 -9.23
CA ALA A 157 -15.13 0.94 -10.43
C ALA A 157 -13.86 1.54 -11.06
N ARG A 158 -13.73 2.88 -11.09
CA ARG A 158 -12.50 3.56 -11.54
C ARG A 158 -11.32 3.29 -10.60
N CYS A 159 -11.57 3.27 -9.29
CA CYS A 159 -10.56 2.90 -8.29
C CYS A 159 -10.03 1.49 -8.55
N PHE A 160 -10.91 0.52 -8.81
CA PHE A 160 -10.55 -0.88 -9.07
C PHE A 160 -9.81 -1.03 -10.41
N ASP A 161 -10.14 -0.21 -11.40
CA ASP A 161 -9.47 -0.23 -12.70
C ASP A 161 -8.06 0.38 -12.66
N SER A 162 -7.86 1.42 -11.86
CA SER A 162 -6.61 2.17 -11.80
C SER A 162 -6.35 2.72 -10.39
N PRO A 163 -5.99 1.86 -9.41
CA PRO A 163 -5.81 2.28 -8.01
C PRO A 163 -4.82 3.43 -7.83
N ASN A 164 -3.70 3.38 -8.55
CA ASN A 164 -2.68 4.44 -8.46
C ASN A 164 -3.20 5.79 -8.98
N THR A 165 -3.95 5.80 -10.09
CA THR A 165 -4.56 7.03 -10.61
C THR A 165 -5.62 7.57 -9.65
N TYR A 166 -6.42 6.67 -9.07
CA TYR A 166 -7.41 7.05 -8.07
C TYR A 166 -6.75 7.62 -6.81
N PHE A 167 -5.63 7.04 -6.37
CA PHE A 167 -4.81 7.56 -5.28
C PHE A 167 -4.35 9.00 -5.57
N ASP A 168 -3.76 9.24 -6.74
CA ASP A 168 -3.26 10.56 -7.14
C ASP A 168 -4.38 11.62 -7.17
N GLU A 169 -5.57 11.24 -7.65
CA GLU A 169 -6.74 12.12 -7.69
C GLU A 169 -7.32 12.44 -6.29
N ASN A 170 -7.01 11.62 -5.27
CA ASN A 170 -7.53 11.72 -3.91
C ASN A 170 -6.42 11.79 -2.85
N ALA A 171 -5.23 12.26 -3.22
CA ALA A 171 -4.02 12.21 -2.40
C ALA A 171 -4.21 12.79 -0.98
N GLU A 172 -4.97 13.89 -0.82
CA GLU A 172 -5.24 14.51 0.49
C GLU A 172 -5.90 13.52 1.47
N ARG A 173 -6.86 12.69 1.01
CA ARG A 173 -7.54 11.69 1.85
C ARG A 173 -6.60 10.60 2.32
N TYR A 174 -5.70 10.14 1.44
CA TYR A 174 -4.71 9.13 1.78
C TYR A 174 -3.62 9.69 2.70
N ASP A 175 -3.19 10.94 2.50
CA ASP A 175 -2.25 11.64 3.38
C ASP A 175 -2.78 11.77 4.83
N GLU A 176 -4.07 12.10 5.01
CA GLU A 176 -4.73 12.15 6.32
C GLU A 176 -4.68 10.80 7.06
N ARG A 177 -4.65 9.70 6.31
CA ARG A 177 -4.55 8.33 6.84
C ARG A 177 -3.11 7.79 6.87
N CYS A 178 -2.11 8.61 6.55
CA CYS A 178 -0.69 8.23 6.46
C CYS A 178 -0.45 7.06 5.47
N ILE A 179 -1.21 7.01 4.37
CA ILE A 179 -1.08 6.01 3.31
C ILE A 179 -0.28 6.59 2.16
N GLU A 180 0.77 5.89 1.76
CA GLU A 180 1.69 6.33 0.72
C GLU A 180 1.37 5.70 -0.65
N ALA A 181 1.80 6.36 -1.75
CA ALA A 181 1.56 5.90 -3.12
C ALA A 181 2.16 4.52 -3.46
N ASP A 182 3.12 4.04 -2.67
CA ASP A 182 3.74 2.73 -2.83
C ASP A 182 3.12 1.62 -1.96
N GLU A 183 2.00 1.91 -1.32
CA GLU A 183 1.20 0.88 -0.66
C GLU A 183 0.60 -0.10 -1.67
N GLU A 184 0.14 -1.26 -1.18
CA GLU A 184 -0.48 -2.26 -2.02
C GLU A 184 -1.78 -1.75 -2.62
N LYS A 185 -2.04 -2.14 -3.87
CA LYS A 185 -3.25 -1.74 -4.59
C LYS A 185 -4.52 -2.10 -3.82
N ASP A 186 -4.54 -3.26 -3.16
CA ASP A 186 -5.68 -3.70 -2.35
C ASP A 186 -5.91 -2.79 -1.14
N LYS A 187 -4.86 -2.26 -0.51
CA LYS A 187 -4.99 -1.30 0.58
C LYS A 187 -5.55 0.04 0.09
N ILE A 188 -5.05 0.53 -1.06
CA ILE A 188 -5.58 1.74 -1.70
C ILE A 188 -7.07 1.56 -2.01
N VAL A 189 -7.44 0.43 -2.61
CA VAL A 189 -8.83 0.09 -2.94
C VAL A 189 -9.70 -0.01 -1.68
N TRP A 190 -9.21 -0.69 -0.64
CA TRP A 190 -9.96 -0.89 0.59
C TRP A 190 -10.29 0.43 1.28
N ILE A 191 -9.33 1.32 1.41
CA ILE A 191 -9.53 2.65 1.96
C ILE A 191 -10.41 3.51 1.04
N GLY A 192 -10.23 3.43 -0.27
CA GLY A 192 -11.11 4.08 -1.23
C GLY A 192 -12.58 3.69 -1.08
N ILE A 193 -12.85 2.40 -0.81
CA ILE A 193 -14.22 1.92 -0.51
C ILE A 193 -14.75 2.57 0.78
N VAL A 194 -13.96 2.56 1.84
CA VAL A 194 -14.36 3.17 3.12
C VAL A 194 -14.69 4.63 2.95
N ASP A 195 -13.84 5.40 2.30
CA ASP A 195 -14.00 6.85 2.13
C ASP A 195 -15.24 7.19 1.29
N GLU A 196 -15.46 6.51 0.16
CA GLU A 196 -16.62 6.77 -0.70
C GLU A 196 -17.94 6.36 -0.01
N LEU A 197 -17.94 5.27 0.76
CA LEU A 197 -19.12 4.83 1.50
C LEU A 197 -19.40 5.74 2.71
N THR A 198 -18.36 6.26 3.38
CA THR A 198 -18.51 7.24 4.47
C THR A 198 -19.06 8.57 3.94
N GLU A 199 -18.52 9.05 2.81
CA GLU A 199 -19.01 10.28 2.16
C GLU A 199 -20.48 10.16 1.73
N SER A 200 -20.92 8.97 1.28
CA SER A 200 -22.32 8.72 0.93
C SER A 200 -23.23 8.48 2.15
N GLY A 201 -22.64 8.27 3.32
CA GLY A 201 -23.34 7.93 4.57
C GLY A 201 -23.88 6.49 4.55
N ASP A 202 -23.35 5.58 3.75
CA ASP A 202 -23.70 4.16 3.77
C ASP A 202 -22.92 3.40 4.85
N VAL A 203 -21.75 3.95 5.26
CA VAL A 203 -21.03 3.56 6.46
C VAL A 203 -20.74 4.80 7.32
N ILE A 204 -20.38 4.57 8.57
CA ILE A 204 -19.89 5.61 9.50
C ILE A 204 -18.51 5.17 10.00
N GLU A 205 -17.62 6.14 10.25
CA GLU A 205 -16.33 5.91 10.87
C GLU A 205 -16.24 6.71 12.17
N LEU A 206 -15.95 6.02 13.27
CA LEU A 206 -15.83 6.61 14.60
C LEU A 206 -14.51 6.21 15.26
N ASP A 207 -13.82 7.18 15.88
CA ASP A 207 -12.67 6.89 16.74
C ASP A 207 -13.11 6.00 17.93
N TRP A 208 -12.25 5.10 18.39
CA TRP A 208 -12.58 4.19 19.50
C TRP A 208 -12.94 4.89 20.81
N LYS A 209 -12.56 6.15 20.97
CA LYS A 209 -12.88 7.02 22.12
C LYS A 209 -14.14 7.84 21.92
N GLU A 210 -14.81 7.69 20.77
CA GLU A 210 -15.96 8.53 20.46
C GLU A 210 -17.08 8.36 21.49
N GLY A 211 -17.73 9.47 21.81
CA GLY A 211 -18.72 9.54 22.87
C GLY A 211 -20.09 8.99 22.47
N PHE A 212 -20.89 8.68 23.47
CA PHE A 212 -22.25 8.14 23.32
C PHE A 212 -23.15 9.00 22.40
N GLU A 213 -23.07 10.33 22.51
CA GLU A 213 -23.92 11.25 21.75
C GLU A 213 -23.60 11.18 20.25
N GLU A 214 -22.30 11.14 19.89
CA GLU A 214 -21.87 11.03 18.51
C GLU A 214 -22.22 9.66 17.93
N PHE A 215 -21.93 8.56 18.67
CA PHE A 215 -22.30 7.22 18.27
C PHE A 215 -23.80 7.11 17.96
N THR A 216 -24.67 7.58 18.89
CA THR A 216 -26.12 7.48 18.72
C THR A 216 -26.63 8.34 17.56
N ALA A 217 -26.07 9.52 17.34
CA ALA A 217 -26.45 10.40 16.25
C ALA A 217 -26.14 9.76 14.87
N GLN A 218 -24.93 9.24 14.70
CA GLN A 218 -24.51 8.63 13.45
C GLN A 218 -25.19 7.27 13.21
N MET A 219 -25.27 6.43 14.24
CA MET A 219 -25.94 5.13 14.14
C MET A 219 -27.43 5.25 13.85
N LYS A 220 -28.07 6.31 14.35
CA LYS A 220 -29.48 6.61 14.03
C LYS A 220 -29.68 6.89 12.54
N ALA A 221 -28.75 7.59 11.89
CA ALA A 221 -28.83 7.83 10.46
C ALA A 221 -28.78 6.53 9.66
N LEU A 222 -27.95 5.57 10.06
CA LEU A 222 -27.89 4.23 9.45
C LEU A 222 -29.16 3.39 9.74
N ALA A 223 -29.68 3.47 10.96
CA ALA A 223 -30.93 2.80 11.36
C ALA A 223 -32.13 3.33 10.55
N ASP A 224 -32.25 4.64 10.41
CA ASP A 224 -33.35 5.29 9.65
C ASP A 224 -33.34 4.85 8.17
N LYS A 225 -32.15 4.74 7.54
CA LYS A 225 -32.02 4.21 6.17
C LYS A 225 -32.57 2.78 6.02
N ASN A 226 -32.51 1.98 7.08
CA ASN A 226 -32.96 0.60 7.11
C ASN A 226 -34.38 0.44 7.72
N ASN A 227 -35.08 1.55 8.01
CA ASN A 227 -36.37 1.59 8.69
C ASN A 227 -36.35 0.87 10.06
N LEU A 228 -35.24 1.00 10.78
CA LEU A 228 -35.06 0.47 12.13
C LEU A 228 -35.20 1.60 13.15
N GLU A 229 -35.77 1.28 14.31
CA GLU A 229 -35.83 2.20 15.44
C GLU A 229 -34.62 2.00 16.33
N LEU A 230 -33.89 3.08 16.65
CA LEU A 230 -32.81 3.07 17.63
C LEU A 230 -33.37 3.58 18.97
N GLN A 231 -33.40 2.71 19.98
CA GLN A 231 -33.89 3.03 21.33
C GLN A 231 -32.73 3.44 22.24
N GLU A 232 -32.36 4.74 22.20
CA GLU A 232 -31.23 5.29 22.97
C GLU A 232 -31.28 4.98 24.48
N ASN A 233 -32.50 4.88 25.05
CA ASN A 233 -32.70 4.57 26.47
C ASN A 233 -32.30 3.16 26.89
N ARG A 234 -32.05 2.27 25.94
CA ARG A 234 -31.53 0.91 26.19
C ARG A 234 -30.00 0.87 26.20
N LEU A 235 -29.35 1.84 25.59
CA LEU A 235 -27.92 1.95 25.53
C LEU A 235 -27.38 2.56 26.81
N ASN A 236 -26.31 1.99 27.37
CA ASN A 236 -25.63 2.56 28.52
C ASN A 236 -24.67 3.67 28.08
N SER A 237 -24.95 4.92 28.44
CA SER A 237 -24.10 6.06 28.08
C SER A 237 -22.66 5.99 28.63
N GLY A 238 -22.39 5.13 29.59
CA GLY A 238 -21.04 4.86 30.09
C GLY A 238 -20.36 3.62 29.46
N GLY A 239 -20.97 3.01 28.45
CA GLY A 239 -20.42 1.89 27.70
C GLY A 239 -19.40 2.33 26.64
N ASN A 240 -19.12 1.45 25.70
CA ASN A 240 -18.24 1.66 24.56
C ASN A 240 -18.91 1.19 23.27
N ILE A 241 -18.30 1.46 22.12
CA ILE A 241 -18.86 1.12 20.79
C ILE A 241 -19.22 -0.38 20.67
N PRO A 242 -18.35 -1.36 21.01
CA PRO A 242 -18.71 -2.76 21.00
C PRO A 242 -19.92 -3.13 21.87
N ASP A 243 -20.01 -2.59 23.09
CA ASP A 243 -21.14 -2.84 24.00
C ASP A 243 -22.46 -2.32 23.41
N TRP A 244 -22.44 -1.12 22.83
CA TRP A 244 -23.63 -0.53 22.19
C TRP A 244 -24.05 -1.32 20.94
N CYS A 245 -23.10 -1.75 20.11
CA CYS A 245 -23.37 -2.58 18.94
C CYS A 245 -23.97 -3.94 19.33
N GLU A 246 -23.53 -4.54 20.45
CA GLU A 246 -24.11 -5.80 20.94
C GLU A 246 -25.58 -5.63 21.29
N ILE A 247 -25.94 -4.54 21.98
CA ILE A 247 -27.35 -4.22 22.33
C ILE A 247 -28.20 -4.01 21.07
N LEU A 248 -27.67 -3.28 20.07
CA LEU A 248 -28.37 -3.06 18.80
C LEU A 248 -28.55 -4.36 18.01
N ASP A 249 -27.56 -5.24 18.00
CA ASP A 249 -27.63 -6.58 17.41
C ASP A 249 -28.76 -7.42 18.03
N GLU A 250 -28.94 -7.35 19.35
CA GLU A 250 -30.02 -8.04 20.06
C GLU A 250 -31.41 -7.46 19.70
N GLU A 251 -31.53 -6.13 19.66
CA GLU A 251 -32.77 -5.44 19.34
C GLU A 251 -33.25 -5.72 17.93
N TRP A 252 -32.33 -5.65 16.96
CA TRP A 252 -32.64 -5.78 15.55
C TRP A 252 -32.65 -7.23 15.04
N ASN A 253 -32.23 -8.18 15.89
CA ASN A 253 -32.18 -9.60 15.55
C ASN A 253 -33.51 -10.15 15.03
N SER A 254 -34.63 -9.79 15.66
CA SER A 254 -35.96 -10.23 15.26
C SER A 254 -36.39 -9.77 13.86
N GLN A 255 -35.79 -8.67 13.40
CA GLN A 255 -35.98 -8.09 12.08
C GLN A 255 -34.93 -8.57 11.07
N GLY A 256 -33.95 -9.40 11.52
CA GLY A 256 -32.89 -9.97 10.72
C GLY A 256 -31.75 -9.01 10.41
N PHE A 257 -31.60 -7.90 11.15
CA PHE A 257 -30.52 -6.93 10.98
C PHE A 257 -29.43 -7.05 12.05
N CYS A 258 -28.27 -6.48 11.75
CA CYS A 258 -27.12 -6.37 12.65
C CYS A 258 -26.25 -5.16 12.29
N VAL A 259 -25.32 -4.83 13.18
CA VAL A 259 -24.25 -3.86 12.94
C VAL A 259 -23.02 -4.63 12.48
N GLY A 260 -22.66 -4.47 11.20
CA GLY A 260 -21.42 -4.96 10.63
C GLY A 260 -20.32 -3.92 10.69
N ALA A 261 -19.07 -4.36 10.59
CA ALA A 261 -17.93 -3.46 10.49
C ALA A 261 -16.88 -3.97 9.51
N MET A 262 -16.07 -3.02 9.01
CA MET A 262 -14.92 -3.19 8.14
C MET A 262 -13.66 -2.92 8.98
N ASP A 263 -12.71 -3.84 8.97
CA ASP A 263 -11.41 -3.64 9.61
C ASP A 263 -10.48 -2.86 8.66
N ILE A 264 -9.96 -1.75 9.12
CA ILE A 264 -9.03 -0.90 8.36
C ILE A 264 -7.64 -0.83 9.00
N ASP A 265 -7.36 -1.74 9.94
CA ASP A 265 -6.09 -1.79 10.67
C ASP A 265 -5.75 -0.45 11.37
N SER A 266 -6.78 0.15 12.02
CA SER A 266 -6.65 1.40 12.79
C SER A 266 -7.47 1.36 14.07
N ASP A 267 -7.39 2.43 14.86
CA ASP A 267 -8.17 2.61 16.08
C ASP A 267 -9.64 3.05 15.80
N SER A 268 -10.08 3.11 14.54
CA SER A 268 -11.42 3.51 14.14
C SER A 268 -12.34 2.32 13.91
N PHE A 269 -13.62 2.50 14.24
CA PHE A 269 -14.70 1.59 13.88
C PHE A 269 -15.40 2.07 12.62
N VAL A 270 -15.26 1.33 11.52
CA VAL A 270 -16.00 1.58 10.27
C VAL A 270 -17.23 0.67 10.26
N MET A 271 -18.41 1.23 10.52
CA MET A 271 -19.63 0.47 10.78
C MET A 271 -20.72 0.73 9.76
N PHE A 272 -21.55 -0.28 9.54
CA PHE A 272 -22.75 -0.22 8.70
C PHE A 272 -23.88 -1.08 9.28
N VAL A 273 -25.10 -0.83 8.86
CA VAL A 273 -26.26 -1.63 9.24
C VAL A 273 -26.73 -2.45 8.04
N CYS A 274 -26.80 -3.75 8.20
CA CYS A 274 -27.23 -4.64 7.13
C CYS A 274 -28.00 -5.85 7.65
N ARG A 275 -28.53 -6.69 6.72
CA ARG A 275 -29.06 -8.00 7.09
C ARG A 275 -27.94 -8.94 7.49
N ARG A 276 -28.20 -9.85 8.43
CA ARG A 276 -27.22 -10.85 8.88
C ARG A 276 -26.68 -11.70 7.72
N GLU A 277 -27.54 -12.11 6.81
CA GLU A 277 -27.15 -12.84 5.60
C GLU A 277 -26.17 -12.02 4.73
N THR A 278 -26.41 -10.72 4.63
CA THR A 278 -25.48 -9.80 3.91
C THR A 278 -24.13 -9.77 4.59
N LEU A 279 -24.07 -9.67 5.92
CA LEU A 279 -22.80 -9.68 6.65
C LEU A 279 -22.04 -11.00 6.46
N GLU A 280 -22.73 -12.15 6.51
CA GLU A 280 -22.13 -13.46 6.27
C GLU A 280 -21.52 -13.55 4.85
N ASN A 281 -22.20 -13.00 3.84
CA ASN A 281 -21.68 -12.91 2.48
C ASN A 281 -20.45 -11.99 2.40
N LEU A 282 -20.50 -10.82 3.05
CA LEU A 282 -19.36 -9.88 3.12
C LEU A 282 -18.15 -10.52 3.81
N MET A 283 -18.35 -11.26 4.91
CA MET A 283 -17.27 -12.00 5.58
C MET A 283 -16.65 -13.07 4.66
N ALA A 284 -17.44 -13.71 3.82
CA ALA A 284 -16.94 -14.70 2.86
C ALA A 284 -16.17 -14.05 1.70
N LEU A 285 -16.68 -12.93 1.18
CA LEU A 285 -16.01 -12.15 0.12
C LEU A 285 -14.72 -11.48 0.62
N GLY A 286 -14.76 -10.87 1.82
CA GLY A 286 -13.59 -10.24 2.43
C GLY A 286 -12.40 -11.19 2.54
N LYS A 287 -12.63 -12.46 2.90
CA LYS A 287 -11.59 -13.48 2.95
C LYS A 287 -10.89 -13.72 1.61
N LYS A 288 -11.59 -13.53 0.48
CA LYS A 288 -10.99 -13.72 -0.85
C LYS A 288 -9.98 -12.62 -1.18
N VAL A 289 -10.21 -11.42 -0.66
CA VAL A 289 -9.38 -10.23 -0.88
C VAL A 289 -8.55 -9.86 0.36
N ASN A 290 -8.40 -10.80 1.29
CA ASN A 290 -7.63 -10.62 2.52
C ASN A 290 -8.07 -9.40 3.36
N GLN A 291 -9.38 -9.09 3.33
CA GLN A 291 -10.00 -8.04 4.13
C GLN A 291 -10.95 -8.65 5.16
N ARG A 292 -11.09 -7.98 6.30
CA ARG A 292 -11.93 -8.47 7.39
C ARG A 292 -13.22 -7.68 7.49
N PHE A 293 -14.34 -8.43 7.44
CA PHE A 293 -15.65 -8.00 7.94
C PHE A 293 -16.02 -8.84 9.16
N ASP A 294 -16.69 -8.24 10.11
CA ASP A 294 -17.22 -8.95 11.27
C ASP A 294 -18.41 -8.14 11.85
N PHE A 295 -19.07 -8.70 12.87
CA PHE A 295 -19.95 -7.88 13.71
C PHE A 295 -19.13 -6.77 14.39
N ALA A 296 -19.67 -5.56 14.45
CA ALA A 296 -18.95 -4.43 15.02
C ALA A 296 -18.53 -4.65 16.49
N LYS A 297 -19.28 -5.44 17.24
CA LYS A 297 -18.92 -5.84 18.61
C LYS A 297 -17.70 -6.74 18.74
N ASN A 298 -17.19 -7.29 17.63
CA ASN A 298 -16.05 -8.20 17.58
C ASN A 298 -14.78 -7.53 17.03
N MET A 299 -14.82 -6.24 16.70
CA MET A 299 -13.70 -5.45 16.22
C MET A 299 -12.83 -4.94 17.36
#